data_e5ba791fe12a11b6f05c5d9b13f5ddbc
#
_entry.id   e5ba791fe12a11b6f05c5d9b13f5ddbc
#
_cell.length_a   1.000
_cell.length_b   1.000
_cell.length_c   1.000
_cell.angle_alpha   90.00
_cell.angle_beta   90.00
_cell.angle_gamma   90.00
#
_symmetry.space_group_name_H-M   'P 1'
#
loop_
_entity.id
_entity.type
_entity.pdbx_description
1 polymer ?
#
loop_
_entity_poly.entity_id
_entity_poly.type
_entity_poly.pdbx_seq_one_letter_code
_entity_poly.pdbx_strand_id
1 'polypeptide(L)'
;MASGKRMSRLLQGDVGSGKTLVAAALLWAAQRAGYQSAFMAPTEILAQQHVKTLQGFLAPFGIRVCLLTGSMKAKEKSAVKAALEEGVCDVAVGTHALLTEDVRFHNLGLAVTDEQHRFGVEQRGALGEKGAQPHILVMSATPIPRTLALMIYGDLDVSVLDELPPGRQTVDTFAVTESYRARLNGFIRKQVEEGHQVFVVCPKVEDGEEGESKLKSASEHAEELQKLFPGLTVACVHGRMKPKEKEAVMAAFAAGETDILVSTTVVEVGVDVPNATLMVVENAERFGLSQLHQLRGRVGRGKAKSYCVLVSDTPTEESRERLRVLTRTNNGFEIAQADLELRGPGDFFGSRQHGLPEMHVKDLLGSMDMLHEAQSAAEALCRKDPALAGEELAPLRNRIAELFTANEGTWN
;
A
#
# COMPACT_ATOMS: atom_id res chain seq x y z
N MET A 1 15.04 9.73 -14.98
CA MET A 1 15.95 10.65 -14.30
C MET A 1 16.99 11.28 -15.25
N ALA A 2 17.55 10.54 -16.20
CA ALA A 2 18.58 11.08 -17.10
C ALA A 2 18.07 11.96 -18.27
N SER A 3 16.77 12.11 -18.46
CA SER A 3 16.15 12.82 -19.60
C SER A 3 16.17 14.34 -19.50
N GLY A 4 16.68 14.91 -18.41
CA GLY A 4 16.59 16.36 -18.12
C GLY A 4 15.19 16.86 -17.75
N LYS A 5 14.19 15.96 -17.74
CA LYS A 5 12.83 16.26 -17.30
C LYS A 5 12.59 15.69 -15.90
N ARG A 6 11.77 16.37 -15.11
CA ARG A 6 11.32 15.86 -13.81
C ARG A 6 10.57 14.54 -14.03
N MET A 7 11.01 13.49 -13.35
CA MET A 7 10.28 12.22 -13.31
C MET A 7 9.14 12.34 -12.30
N SER A 8 7.93 12.02 -12.70
CA SER A 8 6.78 11.87 -11.82
C SER A 8 6.16 10.51 -12.17
N ARG A 9 6.39 9.47 -11.33
CA ARG A 9 6.12 8.08 -11.71
C ARG A 9 5.47 7.28 -10.62
N LEU A 10 4.41 6.54 -10.98
CA LEU A 10 3.79 5.50 -10.18
C LEU A 10 4.43 4.14 -10.52
N LEU A 11 5.03 3.51 -9.52
CA LEU A 11 5.50 2.13 -9.59
C LEU A 11 4.47 1.21 -8.94
N GLN A 12 3.76 0.48 -9.75
CA GLN A 12 2.75 -0.48 -9.35
C GLN A 12 3.32 -1.90 -9.35
N GLY A 13 2.90 -2.71 -8.39
CA GLY A 13 3.27 -4.12 -8.35
C GLY A 13 2.70 -4.79 -7.12
N ASP A 14 2.52 -6.08 -7.18
CA ASP A 14 1.97 -6.86 -6.08
C ASP A 14 2.84 -6.76 -4.81
N VAL A 15 2.28 -7.17 -3.67
CA VAL A 15 3.02 -7.27 -2.41
C VAL A 15 4.24 -8.17 -2.62
N GLY A 16 5.44 -7.65 -2.34
CA GLY A 16 6.69 -8.39 -2.52
C GLY A 16 7.19 -8.54 -3.95
N SER A 17 6.71 -7.76 -4.93
CA SER A 17 7.20 -7.73 -6.31
C SER A 17 8.58 -7.07 -6.48
N GLY A 18 9.21 -6.58 -5.41
CA GLY A 18 10.53 -5.96 -5.48
C GLY A 18 10.54 -4.43 -5.64
N LYS A 19 9.42 -3.74 -5.44
CA LYS A 19 9.33 -2.26 -5.52
C LYS A 19 10.43 -1.55 -4.73
N THR A 20 10.71 -2.02 -3.51
CA THR A 20 11.76 -1.44 -2.65
C THR A 20 13.16 -1.56 -3.27
N LEU A 21 13.44 -2.61 -4.05
CA LEU A 21 14.72 -2.75 -4.76
C LEU A 21 14.84 -1.73 -5.90
N VAL A 22 13.75 -1.50 -6.64
CA VAL A 22 13.72 -0.45 -7.67
C VAL A 22 13.93 0.93 -7.04
N ALA A 23 13.26 1.20 -5.91
CA ALA A 23 13.50 2.43 -5.16
C ALA A 23 14.96 2.55 -4.71
N ALA A 24 15.56 1.49 -4.16
CA ALA A 24 16.97 1.48 -3.74
C ALA A 24 17.93 1.82 -4.91
N ALA A 25 17.67 1.29 -6.11
CA ALA A 25 18.44 1.60 -7.29
C ALA A 25 18.35 3.09 -7.69
N LEU A 26 17.15 3.69 -7.57
CA LEU A 26 16.95 5.12 -7.83
C LEU A 26 17.59 6.01 -6.75
N LEU A 27 17.53 5.59 -5.47
CA LEU A 27 18.20 6.27 -4.36
C LEU A 27 19.74 6.26 -4.56
N TRP A 28 20.28 5.13 -4.96
CA TRP A 28 21.68 5.01 -5.33
C TRP A 28 22.04 5.95 -6.49
N ALA A 29 21.24 5.97 -7.56
CA ALA A 29 21.48 6.83 -8.72
C ALA A 29 21.40 8.33 -8.36
N ALA A 30 20.45 8.74 -7.49
CA ALA A 30 20.35 10.11 -7.01
C ALA A 30 21.59 10.53 -6.22
N GLN A 31 22.05 9.67 -5.29
CA GLN A 31 23.24 9.95 -4.50
C GLN A 31 24.50 10.04 -5.38
N ARG A 32 24.66 9.16 -6.38
CA ARG A 32 25.77 9.22 -7.34
C ARG A 32 25.77 10.49 -8.17
N ALA A 33 24.62 11.13 -8.34
CA ALA A 33 24.46 12.43 -8.99
C ALA A 33 24.62 13.63 -8.01
N GLY A 34 24.95 13.38 -6.74
CA GLY A 34 25.16 14.42 -5.73
C GLY A 34 23.89 14.93 -5.06
N TYR A 35 22.79 14.18 -5.14
CA TYR A 35 21.52 14.55 -4.54
C TYR A 35 21.16 13.70 -3.32
N GLN A 36 20.49 14.32 -2.38
CA GLN A 36 19.81 13.63 -1.29
C GLN A 36 18.46 13.10 -1.74
N SER A 37 17.95 12.13 -0.98
CA SER A 37 16.64 11.54 -1.22
C SER A 37 15.79 11.45 0.05
N ALA A 38 14.48 11.59 -0.12
CA ALA A 38 13.48 11.34 0.92
C ALA A 38 12.67 10.08 0.59
N PHE A 39 12.47 9.20 1.56
CA PHE A 39 11.65 8.01 1.45
C PHE A 39 10.56 8.05 2.52
N MET A 40 9.32 8.24 2.12
CA MET A 40 8.18 8.39 3.02
C MET A 40 7.39 7.08 3.13
N ALA A 41 7.17 6.63 4.36
CA ALA A 41 6.36 5.47 4.70
C ALA A 41 5.13 5.89 5.52
N PRO A 42 3.98 5.18 5.43
CA PRO A 42 2.75 5.58 6.10
C PRO A 42 2.77 5.41 7.62
N THR A 43 3.64 4.56 8.14
CA THR A 43 3.75 4.30 9.58
C THR A 43 5.21 4.20 10.02
N GLU A 44 5.45 4.42 11.32
CA GLU A 44 6.79 4.35 11.90
C GLU A 44 7.40 2.95 11.81
N ILE A 45 6.59 1.90 11.98
CA ILE A 45 7.03 0.51 11.84
C ILE A 45 7.55 0.24 10.43
N LEU A 46 6.82 0.68 9.41
CA LEU A 46 7.26 0.58 8.01
C LEU A 46 8.51 1.41 7.74
N ALA A 47 8.60 2.63 8.28
CA ALA A 47 9.78 3.46 8.13
C ALA A 47 11.03 2.77 8.71
N GLN A 48 10.93 2.19 9.91
CA GLN A 48 12.02 1.42 10.53
C GLN A 48 12.41 0.19 9.69
N GLN A 49 11.43 -0.52 9.16
CA GLN A 49 11.66 -1.67 8.29
C GLN A 49 12.34 -1.28 6.98
N HIS A 50 11.89 -0.18 6.35
CA HIS A 50 12.54 0.36 5.16
C HIS A 50 13.97 0.81 5.44
N VAL A 51 14.24 1.45 6.59
CA VAL A 51 15.63 1.80 6.99
C VAL A 51 16.50 0.55 7.00
N LYS A 52 16.07 -0.51 7.69
CA LYS A 52 16.83 -1.78 7.78
C LYS A 52 17.08 -2.39 6.40
N THR A 53 16.05 -2.43 5.55
CA THR A 53 16.14 -2.99 4.20
C THR A 53 17.06 -2.14 3.30
N LEU A 54 16.87 -0.81 3.30
CA LEU A 54 17.66 0.10 2.49
C LEU A 54 19.10 0.17 2.96
N GLN A 55 19.37 0.11 4.27
CA GLN A 55 20.73 -0.02 4.78
C GLN A 55 21.42 -1.28 4.25
N GLY A 56 20.71 -2.43 4.23
CA GLY A 56 21.23 -3.65 3.65
C GLY A 56 21.62 -3.53 2.17
N PHE A 57 20.84 -2.79 1.38
CA PHE A 57 21.12 -2.58 -0.04
C PHE A 57 22.18 -1.50 -0.31
N LEU A 58 22.17 -0.42 0.47
CA LEU A 58 22.90 0.82 0.15
C LEU A 58 24.22 0.98 0.92
N ALA A 59 24.37 0.33 2.09
CA ALA A 59 25.60 0.40 2.89
C ALA A 59 26.86 -0.04 2.12
N PRO A 60 26.83 -1.09 1.26
CA PRO A 60 27.99 -1.48 0.45
C PRO A 60 28.50 -0.37 -0.48
N PHE A 61 27.65 0.61 -0.79
CA PHE A 61 27.97 1.76 -1.65
C PHE A 61 28.32 3.03 -0.85
N GLY A 62 28.41 2.92 0.49
CA GLY A 62 28.74 4.05 1.38
C GLY A 62 27.59 5.05 1.58
N ILE A 63 26.35 4.71 1.23
CA ILE A 63 25.18 5.58 1.34
C ILE A 63 24.61 5.54 2.76
N ARG A 64 24.46 6.71 3.37
CA ARG A 64 23.99 6.86 4.75
C ARG A 64 22.48 7.04 4.79
N VAL A 65 21.79 6.09 5.41
CA VAL A 65 20.33 6.10 5.58
C VAL A 65 19.98 6.48 7.01
N CYS A 66 19.18 7.54 7.19
CA CYS A 66 18.73 8.06 8.47
C CYS A 66 17.22 7.85 8.65
N LEU A 67 16.79 7.61 9.89
CA LEU A 67 15.37 7.54 10.27
C LEU A 67 14.90 8.88 10.85
N LEU A 68 13.71 9.35 10.45
CA LEU A 68 13.03 10.50 11.06
C LEU A 68 11.55 10.21 11.25
N THR A 69 11.13 10.00 12.51
CA THR A 69 9.73 9.68 12.87
C THR A 69 9.22 10.55 14.01
N GLY A 70 7.90 10.59 14.18
CA GLY A 70 7.24 11.38 15.21
C GLY A 70 7.58 10.97 16.65
N SER A 71 7.81 9.68 16.92
CA SER A 71 8.08 9.13 18.25
C SER A 71 9.52 9.30 18.75
N MET A 72 10.46 9.67 17.87
CA MET A 72 11.88 9.87 18.25
C MET A 72 12.03 11.00 19.28
N LYS A 73 13.06 10.91 20.14
CA LYS A 73 13.40 11.95 21.11
C LYS A 73 13.82 13.25 20.40
N ALA A 74 13.53 14.38 21.00
CA ALA A 74 13.83 15.70 20.42
C ALA A 74 15.30 15.85 20.02
N LYS A 75 16.24 15.37 20.86
CA LYS A 75 17.68 15.41 20.57
C LYS A 75 18.07 14.59 19.33
N GLU A 76 17.47 13.42 19.16
CA GLU A 76 17.71 12.55 18.02
C GLU A 76 17.16 13.17 16.72
N LYS A 77 15.93 13.74 16.80
CA LYS A 77 15.34 14.48 15.66
C LYS A 77 16.22 15.65 15.24
N SER A 78 16.69 16.45 16.20
CA SER A 78 17.56 17.60 15.92
C SER A 78 18.87 17.17 15.25
N ALA A 79 19.48 16.07 15.69
CA ALA A 79 20.70 15.54 15.08
C ALA A 79 20.46 15.09 13.62
N VAL A 80 19.33 14.39 13.34
CA VAL A 80 18.99 13.97 11.98
C VAL A 80 18.69 15.17 11.08
N LYS A 81 17.95 16.18 11.58
CA LYS A 81 17.67 17.41 10.82
C LYS A 81 18.95 18.17 10.46
N ALA A 82 19.87 18.32 11.41
CA ALA A 82 21.17 18.93 11.15
C ALA A 82 21.97 18.13 10.09
N ALA A 83 22.00 16.79 10.19
CA ALA A 83 22.68 15.94 9.22
C ALA A 83 22.08 16.03 7.82
N LEU A 84 20.76 16.29 7.69
CA LEU A 84 20.10 16.54 6.40
C LEU A 84 20.47 17.90 5.83
N GLU A 85 20.47 18.95 6.64
CA GLU A 85 20.81 20.30 6.22
C GLU A 85 22.29 20.45 5.85
N GLU A 86 23.18 19.73 6.55
CA GLU A 86 24.62 19.67 6.26
C GLU A 86 24.99 18.71 5.09
N GLY A 87 24.04 17.94 4.55
CA GLY A 87 24.32 16.96 3.50
C GLY A 87 25.03 15.69 4.00
N VAL A 88 25.10 15.48 5.33
CA VAL A 88 25.73 14.29 5.93
C VAL A 88 24.85 13.06 5.79
N CYS A 89 23.53 13.17 5.80
CA CYS A 89 22.57 12.10 5.54
C CYS A 89 22.20 12.08 4.06
N ASP A 90 22.38 10.95 3.38
CA ASP A 90 22.12 10.82 1.93
C ASP A 90 20.65 10.46 1.65
N VAL A 91 20.05 9.61 2.50
CA VAL A 91 18.66 9.15 2.37
C VAL A 91 17.94 9.30 3.71
N ALA A 92 16.92 10.13 3.77
CA ALA A 92 16.03 10.24 4.91
C ALA A 92 14.82 9.33 4.72
N VAL A 93 14.63 8.35 5.58
CA VAL A 93 13.43 7.52 5.66
C VAL A 93 12.58 7.97 6.84
N GLY A 94 11.30 8.18 6.63
CA GLY A 94 10.43 8.62 7.73
C GLY A 94 8.95 8.59 7.39
N THR A 95 8.16 9.16 8.29
CA THR A 95 6.72 9.34 8.11
C THR A 95 6.44 10.80 7.69
N HIS A 96 5.23 11.29 7.90
CA HIS A 96 4.88 12.71 7.74
C HIS A 96 5.81 13.67 8.52
N ALA A 97 6.63 13.18 9.44
CA ALA A 97 7.67 13.96 10.09
C ALA A 97 8.69 14.58 9.10
N LEU A 98 8.85 13.98 7.91
CA LEU A 98 9.68 14.54 6.84
C LEU A 98 9.07 15.79 6.18
N LEU A 99 7.76 16.01 6.34
CA LEU A 99 7.03 17.12 5.73
C LEU A 99 7.07 18.41 6.56
N THR A 100 7.45 18.31 7.85
CA THR A 100 7.45 19.47 8.75
C THR A 100 8.40 20.56 8.25
N GLU A 101 8.04 21.83 8.38
CA GLU A 101 8.76 22.99 7.85
C GLU A 101 10.22 23.09 8.30
N ASP A 102 10.51 22.60 9.50
CA ASP A 102 11.83 22.58 10.11
C ASP A 102 12.77 21.47 9.60
N VAL A 103 12.29 20.61 8.69
CA VAL A 103 13.15 19.65 7.97
C VAL A 103 13.61 20.27 6.67
N ARG A 104 14.91 20.52 6.57
CA ARG A 104 15.57 21.06 5.39
C ARG A 104 16.57 20.07 4.82
N PHE A 105 16.55 19.92 3.52
CA PHE A 105 17.53 19.13 2.79
C PHE A 105 18.57 20.06 2.18
N HIS A 106 19.82 19.64 2.19
CA HIS A 106 20.88 20.37 1.51
C HIS A 106 20.64 20.40 -0.02
N ASN A 107 20.29 19.26 -0.60
CA ASN A 107 20.06 19.14 -2.06
C ASN A 107 19.12 17.96 -2.35
N LEU A 108 17.81 18.12 -2.14
CA LEU A 108 16.83 17.07 -2.40
C LEU A 108 16.57 16.89 -3.90
N GLY A 109 16.91 15.73 -4.46
CA GLY A 109 16.68 15.38 -5.87
C GLY A 109 15.69 14.26 -6.14
N LEU A 110 15.36 13.44 -5.13
CA LEU A 110 14.39 12.34 -5.27
C LEU A 110 13.50 12.23 -4.04
N ALA A 111 12.21 12.16 -4.27
CA ALA A 111 11.18 11.86 -3.26
C ALA A 111 10.49 10.54 -3.61
N VAL A 112 10.54 9.58 -2.69
CA VAL A 112 9.87 8.28 -2.79
C VAL A 112 8.76 8.21 -1.77
N THR A 113 7.56 7.79 -2.17
CA THR A 113 6.41 7.58 -1.27
C THR A 113 5.90 6.15 -1.41
N ASP A 114 5.85 5.42 -0.30
CA ASP A 114 5.31 4.06 -0.27
C ASP A 114 3.84 4.06 0.19
N GLU A 115 3.02 3.14 -0.38
CA GLU A 115 1.59 2.97 -0.04
C GLU A 115 0.76 4.27 -0.18
N GLN A 116 0.80 4.87 -1.34
CA GLN A 116 0.22 6.19 -1.65
C GLN A 116 -1.26 6.36 -1.27
N HIS A 117 -2.09 5.31 -1.32
CA HIS A 117 -3.52 5.42 -1.00
C HIS A 117 -3.80 5.96 0.42
N ARG A 118 -2.76 6.03 1.27
CA ARG A 118 -2.79 6.60 2.62
C ARG A 118 -2.29 8.05 2.70
N PHE A 119 -1.80 8.61 1.58
CA PHE A 119 -1.29 9.98 1.51
C PHE A 119 -2.13 10.82 0.53
N GLY A 120 -2.54 12.01 0.94
CA GLY A 120 -3.25 12.96 0.07
C GLY A 120 -2.36 13.55 -1.03
N VAL A 121 -2.98 14.14 -2.06
CA VAL A 121 -2.29 14.87 -3.14
C VAL A 121 -1.43 16.01 -2.57
N GLU A 122 -1.92 16.70 -1.54
CA GLU A 122 -1.23 17.79 -0.84
C GLU A 122 0.11 17.37 -0.22
N GLN A 123 0.19 16.17 0.35
CA GLN A 123 1.42 15.67 0.98
C GLN A 123 2.53 15.37 -0.04
N ARG A 124 2.15 14.97 -1.27
CA ARG A 124 3.09 14.83 -2.38
C ARG A 124 3.63 16.17 -2.84
N GLY A 125 2.76 17.18 -2.92
CA GLY A 125 3.13 18.56 -3.20
C GLY A 125 4.15 19.07 -2.19
N ALA A 126 3.84 18.96 -0.91
CA ALA A 126 4.70 19.43 0.19
C ALA A 126 6.11 18.82 0.18
N LEU A 127 6.26 17.53 -0.17
CA LEU A 127 7.59 16.93 -0.30
C LEU A 127 8.31 17.41 -1.57
N GLY A 128 7.56 17.67 -2.64
CA GLY A 128 8.08 18.24 -3.87
C GLY A 128 8.57 19.69 -3.75
N GLU A 129 8.03 20.45 -2.79
CA GLU A 129 8.41 21.84 -2.53
C GLU A 129 9.69 21.97 -1.68
N LYS A 130 10.15 20.90 -1.03
CA LYS A 130 11.38 20.88 -0.22
C LYS A 130 12.69 20.86 -1.02
N GLY A 131 12.62 20.83 -2.34
CA GLY A 131 13.77 20.86 -3.25
C GLY A 131 13.48 21.62 -4.53
N ALA A 132 14.51 21.87 -5.33
CA ALA A 132 14.38 22.49 -6.66
C ALA A 132 13.82 21.44 -7.67
N GLN A 133 12.52 21.14 -7.59
CA GLN A 133 11.82 20.18 -8.44
C GLN A 133 12.36 18.73 -8.37
N PRO A 134 12.33 18.07 -7.20
CA PRO A 134 12.82 16.70 -7.08
C PRO A 134 12.02 15.74 -7.97
N HIS A 135 12.67 14.68 -8.43
CA HIS A 135 11.98 13.55 -9.04
C HIS A 135 11.03 12.90 -8.03
N ILE A 136 9.87 12.42 -8.47
CA ILE A 136 8.87 11.77 -7.61
C ILE A 136 8.67 10.34 -8.07
N LEU A 137 8.85 9.41 -7.14
CA LEU A 137 8.46 8.02 -7.27
C LEU A 137 7.37 7.71 -6.25
N VAL A 138 6.24 7.27 -6.71
CA VAL A 138 5.15 6.77 -5.89
C VAL A 138 5.09 5.26 -6.03
N MET A 139 5.02 4.53 -4.92
CA MET A 139 4.88 3.09 -4.93
C MET A 139 3.51 2.67 -4.41
N SER A 140 2.90 1.67 -5.04
CA SER A 140 1.66 1.07 -4.57
C SER A 140 1.73 -0.45 -4.61
N ALA A 141 1.34 -1.08 -3.50
CA ALA A 141 1.16 -2.53 -3.42
C ALA A 141 -0.27 -2.96 -3.74
N THR A 142 -1.21 -2.02 -3.89
CA THR A 142 -2.52 -2.30 -4.46
C THR A 142 -2.40 -2.26 -5.97
N PRO A 143 -2.55 -3.40 -6.66
CA PRO A 143 -2.75 -3.36 -8.09
C PRO A 143 -4.04 -2.58 -8.37
N ILE A 144 -3.92 -1.54 -9.17
CA ILE A 144 -5.06 -0.76 -9.66
C ILE A 144 -5.12 -1.06 -11.15
N PRO A 145 -6.29 -1.35 -11.74
CA PRO A 145 -6.40 -1.51 -13.18
C PRO A 145 -5.74 -0.34 -13.91
N ARG A 146 -5.00 -0.60 -14.98
CA ARG A 146 -4.23 0.43 -15.69
C ARG A 146 -5.08 1.64 -16.09
N THR A 147 -6.31 1.38 -16.52
CA THR A 147 -7.29 2.43 -16.86
C THR A 147 -7.56 3.36 -15.69
N LEU A 148 -7.85 2.77 -14.55
CA LEU A 148 -8.18 3.52 -13.34
C LEU A 148 -6.95 4.27 -12.81
N ALA A 149 -5.76 3.68 -12.91
CA ALA A 149 -4.52 4.34 -12.57
C ALA A 149 -4.25 5.58 -13.44
N LEU A 150 -4.49 5.52 -14.73
CA LEU A 150 -4.35 6.64 -15.65
C LEU A 150 -5.38 7.75 -15.37
N MET A 151 -6.61 7.39 -14.97
CA MET A 151 -7.64 8.37 -14.62
C MET A 151 -7.35 9.08 -13.29
N ILE A 152 -6.92 8.32 -12.26
CA ILE A 152 -6.70 8.84 -10.91
C ILE A 152 -5.36 9.59 -10.81
N TYR A 153 -4.35 9.12 -11.55
CA TYR A 153 -2.97 9.58 -11.48
C TYR A 153 -2.46 10.06 -12.84
N GLY A 154 -3.30 10.79 -13.58
CA GLY A 154 -2.99 11.27 -14.92
C GLY A 154 -1.75 12.17 -15.03
N ASP A 155 -1.27 12.67 -13.88
CA ASP A 155 -0.02 13.41 -13.71
C ASP A 155 1.21 12.51 -13.53
N LEU A 156 1.03 11.19 -13.41
CA LEU A 156 2.10 10.22 -13.19
C LEU A 156 2.26 9.27 -14.38
N ASP A 157 3.49 9.08 -14.81
CA ASP A 157 3.84 7.94 -15.66
C ASP A 157 3.66 6.63 -14.87
N VAL A 158 3.08 5.60 -15.46
CA VAL A 158 2.85 4.31 -14.79
C VAL A 158 3.89 3.29 -15.24
N SER A 159 4.53 2.64 -14.26
CA SER A 159 5.35 1.44 -14.45
C SER A 159 4.80 0.29 -13.62
N VAL A 160 4.73 -0.88 -14.20
CA VAL A 160 4.16 -2.07 -13.57
C VAL A 160 5.24 -3.13 -13.39
N LEU A 161 5.31 -3.71 -12.18
CA LEU A 161 6.02 -4.94 -11.89
C LEU A 161 4.99 -6.07 -11.86
N ASP A 162 4.88 -6.79 -12.94
CA ASP A 162 3.91 -7.85 -13.19
C ASP A 162 4.46 -9.25 -12.87
N GLU A 163 5.77 -9.35 -12.62
CA GLU A 163 6.43 -10.59 -12.20
C GLU A 163 6.77 -10.58 -10.71
N LEU A 164 6.69 -11.76 -10.09
CA LEU A 164 7.16 -11.97 -8.73
C LEU A 164 8.64 -12.39 -8.74
N PRO A 165 9.42 -11.98 -7.72
CA PRO A 165 10.80 -12.41 -7.60
C PRO A 165 10.93 -13.95 -7.56
N PRO A 166 12.02 -14.51 -8.10
CA PRO A 166 12.26 -15.95 -8.06
C PRO A 166 12.21 -16.51 -6.62
N GLY A 167 11.58 -17.66 -6.44
CA GLY A 167 11.51 -18.36 -5.15
C GLY A 167 10.32 -17.97 -4.27
N ARG A 168 9.47 -17.01 -4.67
CA ARG A 168 8.24 -16.74 -3.94
C ARG A 168 7.22 -17.84 -4.18
N GLN A 169 6.67 -18.37 -3.08
CA GLN A 169 5.63 -19.39 -3.11
C GLN A 169 4.26 -18.78 -3.39
N THR A 170 3.44 -19.47 -4.19
CA THR A 170 2.02 -19.14 -4.31
C THR A 170 1.29 -19.49 -3.01
N VAL A 171 0.30 -18.69 -2.65
CA VAL A 171 -0.52 -18.93 -1.46
C VAL A 171 -1.79 -19.67 -1.87
N ASP A 172 -1.98 -20.89 -1.36
CA ASP A 172 -3.21 -21.63 -1.59
C ASP A 172 -4.36 -20.98 -0.82
N THR A 173 -5.39 -20.53 -1.54
CA THR A 173 -6.52 -19.80 -0.94
C THR A 173 -7.77 -20.65 -0.94
N PHE A 174 -8.45 -20.72 0.21
CA PHE A 174 -9.69 -21.47 0.41
C PHE A 174 -10.77 -20.57 0.98
N ALA A 175 -11.99 -20.67 0.45
CA ALA A 175 -13.17 -20.07 1.05
C ALA A 175 -14.00 -21.18 1.71
N VAL A 176 -14.26 -21.05 3.01
CA VAL A 176 -14.94 -22.06 3.82
C VAL A 176 -16.04 -21.44 4.66
N THR A 177 -17.01 -22.25 5.04
CA THR A 177 -18.08 -21.85 5.98
C THR A 177 -17.69 -22.23 7.42
N GLU A 178 -18.45 -21.72 8.40
CA GLU A 178 -18.26 -22.05 9.83
C GLU A 178 -18.35 -23.55 10.11
N SER A 179 -19.05 -24.31 9.28
CA SER A 179 -19.12 -25.77 9.39
C SER A 179 -17.76 -26.48 9.31
N TYR A 180 -16.75 -25.81 8.74
CA TYR A 180 -15.38 -26.30 8.65
C TYR A 180 -14.50 -25.92 9.86
N ARG A 181 -15.04 -25.20 10.87
CA ARG A 181 -14.31 -24.67 12.03
C ARG A 181 -13.44 -25.72 12.73
N ALA A 182 -13.99 -26.88 13.01
CA ALA A 182 -13.25 -27.95 13.68
C ALA A 182 -12.01 -28.40 12.88
N ARG A 183 -12.15 -28.49 11.56
CA ARG A 183 -11.05 -28.85 10.66
C ARG A 183 -10.01 -27.72 10.57
N LEU A 184 -10.47 -26.47 10.52
CA LEU A 184 -9.59 -25.29 10.50
C LEU A 184 -8.76 -25.21 11.80
N ASN A 185 -9.39 -25.43 12.95
CA ASN A 185 -8.70 -25.46 14.24
C ASN A 185 -7.63 -26.57 14.30
N GLY A 186 -7.92 -27.74 13.75
CA GLY A 186 -6.93 -28.81 13.59
C GLY A 186 -5.77 -28.42 12.69
N PHE A 187 -6.06 -27.67 11.62
CA PHE A 187 -5.03 -27.18 10.71
C PHE A 187 -4.16 -26.08 11.32
N ILE A 188 -4.75 -25.14 12.08
CA ILE A 188 -4.00 -24.13 12.86
C ILE A 188 -3.01 -24.83 13.80
N ARG A 189 -3.49 -25.82 14.60
CA ARG A 189 -2.63 -26.58 15.51
C ARG A 189 -1.48 -27.24 14.77
N LYS A 190 -1.77 -27.90 13.65
CA LYS A 190 -0.73 -28.56 12.82
C LYS A 190 0.34 -27.58 12.35
N GLN A 191 -0.06 -26.39 11.87
CA GLN A 191 0.90 -25.38 11.40
C GLN A 191 1.82 -24.92 12.53
N VAL A 192 1.30 -24.73 13.74
CA VAL A 192 2.12 -24.35 14.89
C VAL A 192 3.01 -25.50 15.37
N GLU A 193 2.52 -26.73 15.39
CA GLU A 193 3.32 -27.93 15.71
C GLU A 193 4.48 -28.14 14.72
N GLU A 194 4.32 -27.71 13.46
CA GLU A 194 5.37 -27.70 12.44
C GLU A 194 6.34 -26.51 12.62
N GLY A 195 6.18 -25.67 13.64
CA GLY A 195 7.02 -24.53 13.98
C GLY A 195 6.68 -23.25 13.23
N HIS A 196 5.49 -23.17 12.60
CA HIS A 196 5.03 -22.01 11.86
C HIS A 196 4.10 -21.12 12.70
N GLN A 197 3.94 -19.88 12.24
CA GLN A 197 3.08 -18.90 12.89
C GLN A 197 1.81 -18.63 12.06
N VAL A 198 0.77 -18.18 12.75
CA VAL A 198 -0.58 -17.99 12.17
C VAL A 198 -1.08 -16.57 12.40
N PHE A 199 -1.57 -15.93 11.35
CA PHE A 199 -2.38 -14.72 11.43
C PHE A 199 -3.87 -15.08 11.46
N VAL A 200 -4.63 -14.44 12.35
CA VAL A 200 -6.09 -14.46 12.37
C VAL A 200 -6.60 -13.03 12.31
N VAL A 201 -7.33 -12.69 11.27
CA VAL A 201 -7.82 -11.33 11.04
C VAL A 201 -9.33 -11.28 11.20
N CYS A 202 -9.78 -10.41 12.11
CA CYS A 202 -11.19 -10.14 12.35
C CYS A 202 -11.60 -8.80 11.74
N PRO A 203 -12.84 -8.61 11.25
CA PRO A 203 -13.32 -7.32 10.82
C PRO A 203 -13.36 -6.33 12.00
N LYS A 204 -13.22 -5.04 11.68
CA LYS A 204 -13.39 -3.99 12.67
C LYS A 204 -14.86 -3.90 13.06
N VAL A 205 -15.16 -3.97 14.35
CA VAL A 205 -16.50 -3.68 14.87
C VAL A 205 -16.65 -2.17 14.97
N GLU A 206 -17.62 -1.58 14.27
CA GLU A 206 -17.93 -0.15 14.38
C GLU A 206 -18.80 0.09 15.61
N ASP A 207 -18.48 1.14 16.41
CA ASP A 207 -19.28 1.54 17.55
C ASP A 207 -20.61 2.15 17.02
N GLY A 208 -21.73 1.47 17.16
CA GLY A 208 -23.05 1.97 16.74
C GLY A 208 -24.01 0.94 16.15
N GLU A 209 -23.54 -0.23 15.79
CA GLU A 209 -24.43 -1.34 15.43
C GLU A 209 -24.92 -2.07 16.71
N GLU A 210 -25.75 -1.39 17.52
CA GLU A 210 -26.61 -2.02 18.50
C GLU A 210 -27.75 -2.75 17.76
N GLY A 211 -27.49 -3.93 17.31
CA GLY A 211 -28.50 -4.75 16.65
C GLY A 211 -27.90 -5.94 15.95
N GLU A 212 -27.83 -7.08 16.63
CA GLU A 212 -27.65 -8.42 16.04
C GLU A 212 -26.33 -8.79 15.39
N SER A 213 -25.27 -8.01 15.51
CA SER A 213 -23.99 -8.43 14.97
C SER A 213 -23.30 -9.41 15.93
N LYS A 214 -23.37 -10.70 15.61
CA LYS A 214 -22.59 -11.80 16.24
C LYS A 214 -21.07 -11.66 15.96
N LEU A 215 -20.59 -10.46 15.70
CA LEU A 215 -19.18 -10.19 15.41
C LEU A 215 -18.41 -10.12 16.72
N LYS A 216 -17.57 -11.10 16.93
CA LYS A 216 -16.64 -11.12 18.04
C LYS A 216 -15.57 -10.05 17.80
N SER A 217 -15.25 -9.28 18.84
CA SER A 217 -14.09 -8.40 18.81
C SER A 217 -12.81 -9.24 18.66
N ALA A 218 -11.75 -8.66 18.09
CA ALA A 218 -10.47 -9.36 17.98
C ALA A 218 -9.96 -9.84 19.35
N SER A 219 -10.24 -9.09 20.41
CA SER A 219 -9.86 -9.46 21.78
C SER A 219 -10.62 -10.69 22.29
N GLU A 220 -11.94 -10.73 22.11
CA GLU A 220 -12.76 -11.89 22.49
C GLU A 220 -12.35 -13.13 21.71
N HIS A 221 -12.08 -12.96 20.41
CA HIS A 221 -11.63 -14.07 19.57
C HIS A 221 -10.25 -14.59 19.98
N ALA A 222 -9.33 -13.71 20.40
CA ALA A 222 -8.04 -14.11 20.93
C ALA A 222 -8.17 -14.89 22.24
N GLU A 223 -9.07 -14.47 23.15
CA GLU A 223 -9.36 -15.21 24.39
C GLU A 223 -9.95 -16.58 24.12
N GLU A 224 -10.82 -16.72 23.14
CA GLU A 224 -11.38 -18.01 22.73
C GLU A 224 -10.31 -18.94 22.14
N LEU A 225 -9.45 -18.41 21.26
CA LEU A 225 -8.35 -19.20 20.70
C LEU A 225 -7.35 -19.60 21.78
N GLN A 226 -7.08 -18.73 22.77
CA GLN A 226 -6.21 -19.08 23.90
C GLN A 226 -6.81 -20.22 24.74
N LYS A 227 -8.13 -20.23 24.95
CA LYS A 227 -8.83 -21.35 25.64
C LYS A 227 -8.82 -22.62 24.80
N LEU A 228 -8.95 -22.50 23.49
CA LEU A 228 -8.98 -23.63 22.56
C LEU A 228 -7.57 -24.26 22.37
N PHE A 229 -6.53 -23.44 22.49
CA PHE A 229 -5.13 -23.84 22.34
C PHE A 229 -4.31 -23.49 23.58
N PRO A 230 -4.53 -24.18 24.73
CA PRO A 230 -3.91 -23.80 26.02
C PRO A 230 -2.38 -23.93 26.03
N GLY A 231 -1.81 -24.67 25.07
CA GLY A 231 -0.35 -24.82 24.93
C GLY A 231 0.31 -23.86 23.94
N LEU A 232 -0.46 -23.00 23.28
CA LEU A 232 0.05 -22.04 22.31
C LEU A 232 -0.03 -20.61 22.87
N THR A 233 0.87 -19.74 22.40
CA THR A 233 0.88 -18.33 22.76
C THR A 233 0.03 -17.54 21.75
N VAL A 234 -1.10 -16.99 22.23
CA VAL A 234 -2.00 -16.16 21.42
C VAL A 234 -1.84 -14.70 21.84
N ALA A 235 -1.55 -13.82 20.90
CA ALA A 235 -1.52 -12.38 21.14
C ALA A 235 -2.59 -11.66 20.29
N CYS A 236 -3.01 -10.48 20.75
CA CYS A 236 -3.99 -9.65 20.05
C CYS A 236 -3.39 -8.27 19.74
N VAL A 237 -3.68 -7.75 18.54
CA VAL A 237 -3.37 -6.38 18.15
C VAL A 237 -4.58 -5.71 17.49
N HIS A 238 -4.96 -4.52 17.96
CA HIS A 238 -6.12 -3.79 17.43
C HIS A 238 -5.91 -2.27 17.42
N GLY A 239 -6.77 -1.54 16.71
CA GLY A 239 -6.65 -0.11 16.47
C GLY A 239 -6.56 0.76 17.73
N ARG A 240 -7.25 0.36 18.82
CA ARG A 240 -7.32 1.14 20.09
C ARG A 240 -6.08 1.03 20.98
N MET A 241 -5.16 0.10 20.71
CA MET A 241 -3.90 -0.05 21.46
C MET A 241 -2.98 1.14 21.22
N LYS A 242 -2.19 1.50 22.24
CA LYS A 242 -1.14 2.53 22.11
C LYS A 242 -0.04 2.07 21.13
N PRO A 243 0.60 3.00 20.40
CA PRO A 243 1.63 2.65 19.41
C PRO A 243 2.72 1.73 19.97
N LYS A 244 3.26 2.02 21.16
CA LYS A 244 4.29 1.19 21.80
C LYS A 244 3.83 -0.22 22.14
N GLU A 245 2.57 -0.40 22.53
CA GLU A 245 2.01 -1.72 22.81
C GLU A 245 1.88 -2.53 21.53
N LYS A 246 1.41 -1.90 20.44
CA LYS A 246 1.37 -2.53 19.11
C LYS A 246 2.75 -2.97 18.64
N GLU A 247 3.74 -2.10 18.80
CA GLU A 247 5.13 -2.40 18.44
C GLU A 247 5.66 -3.60 19.23
N ALA A 248 5.41 -3.66 20.54
CA ALA A 248 5.86 -4.75 21.38
C ALA A 248 5.23 -6.09 20.96
N VAL A 249 3.91 -6.13 20.73
CA VAL A 249 3.21 -7.34 20.26
C VAL A 249 3.73 -7.78 18.89
N MET A 250 3.89 -6.86 17.97
CA MET A 250 4.39 -7.16 16.62
C MET A 250 5.84 -7.62 16.64
N ALA A 251 6.68 -7.06 17.52
CA ALA A 251 8.07 -7.48 17.69
C ALA A 251 8.15 -8.91 18.26
N ALA A 252 7.34 -9.24 19.28
CA ALA A 252 7.26 -10.59 19.85
C ALA A 252 6.80 -11.60 18.80
N PHE A 253 5.82 -11.27 17.98
CA PHE A 253 5.37 -12.12 16.88
C PHE A 253 6.47 -12.30 15.82
N ALA A 254 7.15 -11.24 15.42
CA ALA A 254 8.26 -11.32 14.47
C ALA A 254 9.46 -12.11 15.01
N ALA A 255 9.67 -12.11 16.33
CA ALA A 255 10.71 -12.90 17.01
C ALA A 255 10.33 -14.39 17.17
N GLY A 256 9.09 -14.79 16.85
CA GLY A 256 8.61 -16.15 17.04
C GLY A 256 8.20 -16.50 18.49
N GLU A 257 8.05 -15.48 19.35
CA GLU A 257 7.61 -15.66 20.75
C GLU A 257 6.08 -15.82 20.87
N THR A 258 5.36 -15.58 19.77
CA THR A 258 3.91 -15.70 19.66
C THR A 258 3.57 -16.63 18.50
N ASP A 259 2.70 -17.62 18.73
CA ASP A 259 2.29 -18.60 17.73
C ASP A 259 1.15 -18.10 16.85
N ILE A 260 0.17 -17.48 17.48
CA ILE A 260 -1.05 -16.99 16.81
C ILE A 260 -1.22 -15.49 17.10
N LEU A 261 -1.25 -14.68 16.04
CA LEU A 261 -1.57 -13.26 16.15
C LEU A 261 -2.98 -12.99 15.66
N VAL A 262 -3.86 -12.61 16.58
CA VAL A 262 -5.22 -12.13 16.26
C VAL A 262 -5.18 -10.63 16.05
N SER A 263 -5.79 -10.14 14.99
CA SER A 263 -5.78 -8.72 14.68
C SER A 263 -7.06 -8.24 14.01
N THR A 264 -7.29 -6.93 14.10
CA THR A 264 -8.17 -6.24 13.15
C THR A 264 -7.36 -5.87 11.88
N THR A 265 -7.93 -5.10 10.95
CA THR A 265 -7.27 -4.61 9.73
C THR A 265 -5.91 -3.91 9.92
N VAL A 266 -5.46 -3.71 11.17
CA VAL A 266 -4.16 -3.11 11.52
C VAL A 266 -2.96 -3.91 10.97
N VAL A 267 -3.12 -5.20 10.67
CA VAL A 267 -2.08 -6.05 10.03
C VAL A 267 -1.83 -5.67 8.57
N GLU A 268 -2.65 -4.82 7.96
CA GLU A 268 -2.30 -4.17 6.68
C GLU A 268 -0.98 -3.41 6.76
N VAL A 269 -0.52 -3.10 7.97
CA VAL A 269 0.71 -2.35 8.24
C VAL A 269 1.92 -3.28 8.33
N GLY A 270 2.42 -3.65 7.21
CA GLY A 270 3.83 -3.81 6.81
C GLY A 270 4.80 -4.70 7.54
N VAL A 271 4.46 -5.44 8.60
CA VAL A 271 5.45 -6.30 9.26
C VAL A 271 5.67 -7.57 8.45
N ASP A 272 6.93 -7.81 8.13
CA ASP A 272 7.38 -9.01 7.43
C ASP A 272 7.67 -10.12 8.43
N VAL A 273 6.88 -11.20 8.40
CA VAL A 273 7.08 -12.38 9.22
C VAL A 273 7.18 -13.61 8.32
N PRO A 274 8.40 -13.97 7.85
CA PRO A 274 8.61 -15.05 6.89
C PRO A 274 8.14 -16.42 7.40
N ASN A 275 8.08 -16.61 8.72
CA ASN A 275 7.64 -17.85 9.37
C ASN A 275 6.11 -17.97 9.47
N ALA A 276 5.35 -16.92 9.17
CA ALA A 276 3.89 -16.99 9.14
C ALA A 276 3.42 -17.63 7.83
N THR A 277 2.85 -18.84 7.92
CA THR A 277 2.43 -19.66 6.78
C THR A 277 0.93 -19.74 6.61
N LEU A 278 0.15 -19.38 7.63
CA LEU A 278 -1.31 -19.42 7.56
C LEU A 278 -1.91 -18.06 7.88
N MET A 279 -2.78 -17.60 6.99
CA MET A 279 -3.66 -16.46 7.18
C MET A 279 -5.10 -16.95 7.27
N VAL A 280 -5.78 -16.67 8.37
CA VAL A 280 -7.21 -16.92 8.55
C VAL A 280 -7.91 -15.56 8.58
N VAL A 281 -8.92 -15.37 7.75
CA VAL A 281 -9.74 -14.15 7.73
C VAL A 281 -11.16 -14.51 8.13
N GLU A 282 -11.58 -13.99 9.26
CA GLU A 282 -12.93 -14.19 9.81
C GLU A 282 -13.92 -13.21 9.15
N ASN A 283 -15.13 -13.67 8.88
CA ASN A 283 -16.17 -12.89 8.20
C ASN A 283 -15.63 -12.19 6.94
N ALA A 284 -15.00 -12.99 6.08
CA ALA A 284 -14.25 -12.49 4.92
C ALA A 284 -15.12 -11.67 3.95
N GLU A 285 -16.43 -11.85 3.94
CA GLU A 285 -17.40 -11.08 3.15
C GLU A 285 -17.41 -9.58 3.50
N ARG A 286 -16.94 -9.20 4.68
CA ARG A 286 -16.89 -7.81 5.12
C ARG A 286 -15.65 -7.04 4.61
N PHE A 287 -14.71 -7.73 3.99
CA PHE A 287 -13.51 -7.13 3.44
C PHE A 287 -13.65 -6.91 1.94
N GLY A 288 -13.06 -5.84 1.46
CA GLY A 288 -12.88 -5.62 0.02
C GLY A 288 -11.87 -6.60 -0.58
N LEU A 289 -12.00 -6.90 -1.88
CA LEU A 289 -11.08 -7.80 -2.59
C LEU A 289 -9.62 -7.35 -2.49
N SER A 290 -9.37 -6.05 -2.65
CA SER A 290 -8.02 -5.48 -2.51
C SER A 290 -7.44 -5.66 -1.10
N GLN A 291 -8.28 -5.53 -0.05
CA GLN A 291 -7.86 -5.77 1.33
C GLN A 291 -7.53 -7.25 1.57
N LEU A 292 -8.39 -8.16 1.12
CA LEU A 292 -8.15 -9.60 1.22
C LEU A 292 -6.87 -10.02 0.49
N HIS A 293 -6.62 -9.44 -0.67
CA HIS A 293 -5.39 -9.66 -1.42
C HIS A 293 -4.15 -9.17 -0.66
N GLN A 294 -4.19 -7.98 -0.05
CA GLN A 294 -3.12 -7.46 0.79
C GLN A 294 -2.86 -8.33 2.02
N LEU A 295 -3.93 -8.82 2.69
CA LEU A 295 -3.83 -9.74 3.83
C LEU A 295 -3.18 -11.06 3.39
N ARG A 296 -3.64 -11.65 2.29
CA ARG A 296 -3.02 -12.85 1.72
C ARG A 296 -1.53 -12.66 1.44
N GLY A 297 -1.13 -11.50 0.95
CA GLY A 297 0.27 -11.15 0.68
C GLY A 297 1.16 -11.03 1.93
N ARG A 298 0.58 -11.13 3.16
CA ARG A 298 1.35 -11.16 4.41
C ARG A 298 1.95 -12.53 4.71
N VAL A 299 1.44 -13.58 4.12
CA VAL A 299 2.02 -14.93 4.14
C VAL A 299 2.67 -15.26 2.79
N GLY A 300 3.40 -16.38 2.70
CA GLY A 300 4.11 -16.77 1.48
C GLY A 300 5.42 -16.01 1.26
N ARG A 301 6.02 -15.46 2.30
CA ARG A 301 7.29 -14.74 2.26
C ARG A 301 8.51 -15.59 2.61
N GLY A 302 8.26 -16.76 3.19
CA GLY A 302 9.27 -17.78 3.48
C GLY A 302 9.37 -18.84 2.38
N LYS A 303 10.12 -19.90 2.67
CA LYS A 303 10.28 -21.08 1.78
C LYS A 303 9.17 -22.12 1.98
N ALA A 304 8.44 -22.05 3.08
CA ALA A 304 7.37 -22.98 3.41
C ALA A 304 6.11 -22.66 2.61
N LYS A 305 5.35 -23.71 2.29
CA LYS A 305 4.04 -23.56 1.63
C LYS A 305 3.10 -22.80 2.55
N SER A 306 2.37 -21.85 1.97
CA SER A 306 1.53 -20.94 2.72
C SER A 306 0.07 -20.98 2.27
N TYR A 307 -0.82 -20.65 3.18
CA TYR A 307 -2.25 -20.82 3.03
C TYR A 307 -3.01 -19.58 3.47
N CYS A 308 -4.14 -19.29 2.80
CA CYS A 308 -5.08 -18.26 3.19
C CYS A 308 -6.48 -18.89 3.26
N VAL A 309 -7.11 -18.85 4.43
CA VAL A 309 -8.44 -19.39 4.66
C VAL A 309 -9.41 -18.24 4.94
N LEU A 310 -10.39 -18.09 4.06
CA LEU A 310 -11.42 -17.07 4.13
C LEU A 310 -12.67 -17.73 4.72
N VAL A 311 -13.04 -17.37 5.96
CA VAL A 311 -14.21 -17.91 6.64
C VAL A 311 -15.40 -16.98 6.39
N SER A 312 -16.50 -17.52 5.84
CA SER A 312 -17.69 -16.73 5.52
C SER A 312 -18.93 -17.62 5.43
N ASP A 313 -19.99 -17.22 6.12
CA ASP A 313 -21.31 -17.83 6.05
C ASP A 313 -22.30 -16.99 5.21
N THR A 314 -21.80 -16.10 4.37
CA THR A 314 -22.65 -15.20 3.60
C THR A 314 -23.64 -15.93 2.71
N PRO A 315 -24.94 -15.57 2.75
CA PRO A 315 -25.93 -16.15 1.87
C PRO A 315 -25.91 -15.56 0.45
N THR A 316 -25.31 -14.38 0.26
CA THR A 316 -25.37 -13.64 -1.00
C THR A 316 -24.41 -14.22 -2.04
N GLU A 317 -24.90 -14.38 -3.29
CA GLU A 317 -24.11 -14.90 -4.39
C GLU A 317 -22.97 -13.92 -4.78
N GLU A 318 -23.21 -12.63 -4.68
CA GLU A 318 -22.21 -11.59 -4.94
C GLU A 318 -20.98 -11.73 -4.02
N SER A 319 -21.21 -11.90 -2.70
CA SER A 319 -20.11 -12.10 -1.76
C SER A 319 -19.37 -13.42 -2.01
N ARG A 320 -20.08 -14.47 -2.40
CA ARG A 320 -19.44 -15.74 -2.77
C ARG A 320 -18.59 -15.61 -4.02
N GLU A 321 -19.07 -14.90 -5.04
CA GLU A 321 -18.30 -14.69 -6.28
C GLU A 321 -17.04 -13.86 -5.99
N ARG A 322 -17.12 -12.83 -5.15
CA ARG A 322 -15.94 -12.08 -4.69
C ARG A 322 -14.89 -13.00 -4.05
N LEU A 323 -15.31 -13.87 -3.13
CA LEU A 323 -14.39 -14.80 -2.48
C LEU A 323 -13.82 -15.84 -3.47
N ARG A 324 -14.62 -16.29 -4.44
CA ARG A 324 -14.16 -17.20 -5.51
C ARG A 324 -13.04 -16.60 -6.36
N VAL A 325 -13.07 -15.31 -6.65
CA VAL A 325 -11.99 -14.63 -7.38
C VAL A 325 -10.64 -14.89 -6.69
N LEU A 326 -10.57 -14.71 -5.37
CA LEU A 326 -9.35 -14.92 -4.59
C LEU A 326 -8.88 -16.38 -4.55
N THR A 327 -9.80 -17.35 -4.69
CA THR A 327 -9.44 -18.78 -4.74
C THR A 327 -8.92 -19.21 -6.12
N ARG A 328 -9.28 -18.47 -7.17
CA ARG A 328 -8.91 -18.81 -8.56
C ARG A 328 -7.57 -18.24 -8.98
N THR A 329 -7.20 -17.05 -8.49
CA THR A 329 -5.99 -16.37 -8.93
C THR A 329 -5.18 -15.78 -7.77
N ASN A 330 -3.85 -15.80 -7.93
CA ASN A 330 -2.92 -15.08 -7.06
C ASN A 330 -2.50 -13.73 -7.67
N ASN A 331 -2.87 -13.44 -8.91
CA ASN A 331 -2.51 -12.22 -9.62
C ASN A 331 -3.34 -11.04 -9.10
N GLY A 332 -2.67 -10.07 -8.47
CA GLY A 332 -3.33 -8.90 -7.90
C GLY A 332 -4.00 -8.01 -8.94
N PHE A 333 -3.50 -7.96 -10.19
CA PHE A 333 -4.13 -7.17 -11.26
C PHE A 333 -5.45 -7.80 -11.73
N GLU A 334 -5.51 -9.14 -11.82
CA GLU A 334 -6.76 -9.85 -12.13
C GLU A 334 -7.80 -9.65 -11.02
N ILE A 335 -7.35 -9.67 -9.75
CA ILE A 335 -8.22 -9.42 -8.60
C ILE A 335 -8.76 -7.98 -8.62
N ALA A 336 -7.91 -7.01 -8.91
CA ALA A 336 -8.32 -5.61 -9.00
C ALA A 336 -9.28 -5.35 -10.16
N GLN A 337 -9.07 -6.02 -11.29
CA GLN A 337 -9.98 -5.97 -12.44
C GLN A 337 -11.34 -6.55 -12.08
N ALA A 338 -11.37 -7.71 -11.43
CA ALA A 338 -12.61 -8.32 -10.96
C ALA A 338 -13.32 -7.48 -9.90
N ASP A 339 -12.59 -6.80 -8.99
CA ASP A 339 -13.18 -5.89 -8.01
C ASP A 339 -13.87 -4.70 -8.69
N LEU A 340 -13.27 -4.17 -9.75
CA LEU A 340 -13.85 -3.09 -10.56
C LEU A 340 -15.11 -3.54 -11.30
N GLU A 341 -15.10 -4.74 -11.87
CA GLU A 341 -16.25 -5.30 -12.59
C GLU A 341 -17.43 -5.59 -11.65
N LEU A 342 -17.17 -6.13 -10.46
CA LEU A 342 -18.20 -6.47 -9.48
C LEU A 342 -18.83 -5.25 -8.80
N ARG A 343 -18.04 -4.22 -8.47
CA ARG A 343 -18.55 -3.00 -7.83
C ARG A 343 -19.12 -2.00 -8.81
N GLY A 344 -18.68 -2.06 -10.06
CA GLY A 344 -18.93 -1.04 -11.04
C GLY A 344 -18.10 0.24 -10.80
N PRO A 345 -17.97 1.08 -11.83
CA PRO A 345 -17.11 2.29 -11.77
C PRO A 345 -17.63 3.36 -10.81
N GLY A 346 -18.92 3.41 -10.51
CA GLY A 346 -19.53 4.45 -9.66
C GLY A 346 -19.06 4.44 -8.21
N ASP A 347 -18.88 3.25 -7.62
CA ASP A 347 -18.47 3.11 -6.24
C ASP A 347 -16.96 3.36 -6.03
N PHE A 348 -16.16 3.22 -7.09
CA PHE A 348 -14.72 3.46 -7.02
C PHE A 348 -14.37 4.94 -6.86
N PHE A 349 -15.21 5.80 -7.43
CA PHE A 349 -15.02 7.25 -7.35
C PHE A 349 -15.64 7.87 -6.11
N GLY A 350 -16.39 7.13 -5.29
CA GLY A 350 -16.94 7.52 -3.98
C GLY A 350 -17.34 9.00 -3.84
N SER A 351 -18.04 9.35 -2.80
CA SER A 351 -18.51 10.71 -2.48
C SER A 351 -17.40 11.77 -2.28
N ARG A 352 -16.13 11.46 -2.58
CA ARG A 352 -14.97 12.36 -2.36
C ARG A 352 -14.38 12.98 -3.64
N GLN A 353 -14.95 12.74 -4.81
CA GLN A 353 -14.45 13.38 -6.03
C GLN A 353 -15.35 14.55 -6.46
N HIS A 354 -15.22 15.63 -5.73
CA HIS A 354 -15.45 16.94 -6.30
C HIS A 354 -14.29 17.24 -7.25
N GLY A 355 -14.52 17.24 -8.56
CA GLY A 355 -13.51 17.72 -9.51
C GLY A 355 -13.32 16.94 -10.81
N LEU A 356 -13.86 15.74 -10.98
CA LEU A 356 -13.95 15.15 -12.32
C LEU A 356 -15.25 15.60 -12.97
N PRO A 357 -15.21 16.01 -14.27
CA PRO A 357 -16.44 16.27 -15.02
C PRO A 357 -17.36 15.05 -14.93
N GLU A 358 -18.69 15.25 -14.97
CA GLU A 358 -19.70 14.21 -15.19
C GLU A 358 -19.50 13.54 -16.56
N MET A 359 -18.33 13.02 -16.82
CA MET A 359 -18.12 12.10 -17.93
C MET A 359 -18.78 10.80 -17.54
N HIS A 360 -19.53 10.23 -18.46
CA HIS A 360 -20.08 8.89 -18.33
C HIS A 360 -18.91 7.88 -18.24
N VAL A 361 -18.35 7.76 -17.03
CA VAL A 361 -17.20 6.90 -16.70
C VAL A 361 -17.44 5.46 -17.14
N LYS A 362 -18.73 5.05 -17.23
CA LYS A 362 -19.13 3.74 -17.77
C LYS A 362 -18.68 3.52 -19.21
N ASP A 363 -18.70 4.55 -20.03
CA ASP A 363 -18.36 4.45 -21.46
C ASP A 363 -16.83 4.45 -21.67
N LEU A 364 -16.08 5.10 -20.79
CA LEU A 364 -14.61 5.14 -20.82
C LEU A 364 -13.96 3.86 -20.30
N LEU A 365 -14.56 3.20 -19.32
CA LEU A 365 -14.04 1.92 -18.78
C LEU A 365 -14.25 0.74 -19.75
N GLY A 366 -15.13 0.89 -20.74
CA GLY A 366 -15.39 -0.14 -21.76
C GLY A 366 -14.31 -0.24 -22.84
N SER A 367 -13.38 0.71 -22.96
CA SER A 367 -12.38 0.72 -24.02
C SER A 367 -11.01 1.22 -23.58
N MET A 368 -10.14 0.27 -23.18
CA MET A 368 -8.71 0.51 -22.94
C MET A 368 -8.03 1.17 -24.13
N ASP A 369 -8.42 0.74 -25.34
CA ASP A 369 -7.83 1.24 -26.58
C ASP A 369 -8.13 2.71 -26.78
N MET A 370 -9.36 3.16 -26.47
CA MET A 370 -9.76 4.57 -26.56
C MET A 370 -8.96 5.46 -25.58
N LEU A 371 -8.70 4.99 -24.36
CA LEU A 371 -7.89 5.71 -23.37
C LEU A 371 -6.44 5.84 -23.81
N HIS A 372 -5.85 4.78 -24.34
CA HIS A 372 -4.50 4.80 -24.88
C HIS A 372 -4.38 5.68 -26.12
N GLU A 373 -5.40 5.64 -27.00
CA GLU A 373 -5.47 6.50 -28.17
C GLU A 373 -5.57 7.99 -27.77
N ALA A 374 -6.45 8.31 -26.82
CA ALA A 374 -6.57 9.66 -26.29
C ALA A 374 -5.28 10.17 -25.64
N GLN A 375 -4.61 9.34 -24.84
CA GLN A 375 -3.33 9.67 -24.21
C GLN A 375 -2.26 9.92 -25.28
N SER A 376 -2.15 9.01 -26.25
CA SER A 376 -1.17 9.11 -27.34
C SER A 376 -1.41 10.37 -28.18
N ALA A 377 -2.66 10.70 -28.46
CA ALA A 377 -3.04 11.91 -29.17
C ALA A 377 -2.69 13.19 -28.37
N ALA A 378 -2.97 13.20 -27.06
CA ALA A 378 -2.63 14.30 -26.16
C ALA A 378 -1.10 14.50 -26.08
N GLU A 379 -0.33 13.42 -25.92
CA GLU A 379 1.14 13.49 -25.92
C GLU A 379 1.71 14.01 -27.24
N ALA A 380 1.18 13.54 -28.37
CA ALA A 380 1.61 13.99 -29.68
C ALA A 380 1.31 15.50 -29.88
N LEU A 381 0.16 15.95 -29.42
CA LEU A 381 -0.26 17.34 -29.47
C LEU A 381 0.65 18.21 -28.59
N CYS A 382 0.87 17.83 -27.34
CA CYS A 382 1.74 18.55 -26.40
C CYS A 382 3.22 18.56 -26.85
N ARG A 383 3.68 17.55 -27.58
CA ARG A 383 5.02 17.58 -28.19
C ARG A 383 5.14 18.59 -29.32
N LYS A 384 4.06 18.75 -30.12
CA LYS A 384 4.00 19.65 -31.27
C LYS A 384 3.80 21.10 -30.84
N ASP A 385 2.88 21.32 -29.89
CA ASP A 385 2.52 22.63 -29.36
C ASP A 385 2.26 22.54 -27.85
N PRO A 386 3.32 22.67 -27.01
CA PRO A 386 3.18 22.55 -25.55
C PRO A 386 2.24 23.56 -24.90
N ALA A 387 2.05 24.72 -25.52
CA ALA A 387 1.20 25.80 -25.03
C ALA A 387 -0.22 25.77 -25.62
N LEU A 388 -0.48 24.82 -26.53
CA LEU A 388 -1.73 24.76 -27.32
C LEU A 388 -2.05 26.13 -27.96
N ALA A 389 -1.02 26.84 -28.48
CA ALA A 389 -1.12 28.21 -28.96
C ALA A 389 -1.73 28.32 -30.37
N GLY A 390 -1.77 27.21 -31.14
CA GLY A 390 -2.35 27.17 -32.49
C GLY A 390 -3.80 27.63 -32.49
N GLU A 391 -4.20 28.40 -33.50
CA GLU A 391 -5.57 28.88 -33.63
C GLU A 391 -6.60 27.73 -33.75
N GLU A 392 -6.21 26.65 -34.42
CA GLU A 392 -7.02 25.44 -34.54
C GLU A 392 -7.26 24.73 -33.18
N LEU A 393 -6.43 25.00 -32.19
CA LEU A 393 -6.53 24.42 -30.84
C LEU A 393 -7.30 25.31 -29.85
N ALA A 394 -7.77 26.49 -30.27
CA ALA A 394 -8.51 27.41 -29.41
C ALA A 394 -9.75 26.78 -28.75
N PRO A 395 -10.58 25.97 -29.44
CA PRO A 395 -11.71 25.30 -28.78
C PRO A 395 -11.28 24.32 -27.68
N LEU A 396 -10.20 23.58 -27.92
CA LEU A 396 -9.64 22.63 -26.91
C LEU A 396 -9.09 23.39 -25.71
N ARG A 397 -8.30 24.45 -25.95
CA ARG A 397 -7.73 25.30 -24.89
C ARG A 397 -8.83 25.95 -24.04
N ASN A 398 -9.88 26.46 -24.66
CA ASN A 398 -11.01 27.05 -23.94
C ASN A 398 -11.73 26.00 -23.07
N ARG A 399 -11.95 24.80 -23.61
CA ARG A 399 -12.58 23.71 -22.87
C ARG A 399 -11.72 23.24 -21.67
N ILE A 400 -10.41 23.17 -21.84
CA ILE A 400 -9.47 22.87 -20.75
C ILE A 400 -9.57 23.98 -19.68
N ALA A 401 -9.54 25.25 -20.06
CA ALA A 401 -9.66 26.38 -19.13
C ALA A 401 -10.99 26.34 -18.34
N GLU A 402 -12.11 26.04 -18.99
CA GLU A 402 -13.42 25.86 -18.33
C GLU A 402 -13.39 24.74 -17.28
N LEU A 403 -12.75 23.60 -17.59
CA LEU A 403 -12.65 22.47 -16.68
C LEU A 403 -11.79 22.79 -15.45
N PHE A 404 -10.72 23.58 -15.59
CA PHE A 404 -9.87 24.00 -14.49
C PHE A 404 -10.50 25.11 -13.66
N THR A 405 -11.17 26.11 -14.26
CA THR A 405 -11.87 27.17 -13.51
C THR A 405 -13.08 26.67 -12.73
N ALA A 406 -13.80 25.67 -13.25
CA ALA A 406 -14.86 25.00 -12.51
C ALA A 406 -14.34 24.27 -11.25
N ASN A 407 -13.08 23.89 -11.21
CA ASN A 407 -12.44 23.17 -10.12
C ASN A 407 -11.74 24.08 -9.09
N GLU A 408 -11.37 25.31 -9.43
CA GLU A 408 -10.77 26.27 -8.47
C GLU A 408 -11.71 26.64 -7.31
N GLY A 409 -13.01 26.46 -7.44
CA GLY A 409 -14.00 26.62 -6.37
C GLY A 409 -14.07 25.47 -5.37
N THR A 410 -13.36 24.36 -5.60
CA THR A 410 -13.42 23.13 -4.78
C THR A 410 -12.08 22.76 -4.11
N TRP A 411 -11.06 23.62 -4.23
CA TRP A 411 -9.72 23.44 -3.65
C TRP A 411 -9.49 24.26 -2.38
N ASN A 412 -10.56 24.67 -1.65
CA ASN A 412 -10.48 25.30 -0.31
C ASN A 412 -10.84 24.32 0.78
#